data_26174de0830c4d6d1645e4f1bfeab42b
#
_entry.id   26174de0830c4d6d1645e4f1bfeab42b
#
_cell.length_a   1.000
_cell.length_b   1.000
_cell.length_c   1.000
_cell.angle_alpha   90.00
_cell.angle_beta   90.00
_cell.angle_gamma   90.00
#
_symmetry.space_group_name_H-M   'P 1'
#
loop_
_entity.id
_entity.type
_entity.pdbx_description
1 polymer ?
#
loop_
_entity_poly.entity_id
_entity_poly.type
_entity_poly.pdbx_seq_one_letter_code
_entity_poly.pdbx_strand_id
1 'polypeptide(L)'
;MTLLSVAQMNSQDDIEANFIVIESLVQQSKADGAELIVFPENFVCFVGGKQRETAAQFESLQQRLEQLAHQYQIWIVAGTLPCPFRPDGSIMSDGRVRTVSLCISPEGTQARYDKIHLFDVQVGDVVGGYQESRFFEPGTDVIIAKTPFGNIGLMVCYDLRFPELALTLRSQGANILTAPSAFTYTTGQMHWQLLLQARAMDSQCQVLGAAQQGWHGEKRQTWGHAGAANSRGQLLAIIENEGTQLITVPFDLTEQIKIRESMPLMQHRRLLQF
;
A
#
# COMPACT_ATOMS: atom_id res chain seq x y z
N MET A 1 -19.78 11.27 -3.67
CA MET A 1 -19.11 10.36 -2.69
C MET A 1 -18.52 9.22 -3.49
N THR A 2 -17.22 9.00 -3.40
CA THR A 2 -16.50 7.95 -4.13
C THR A 2 -16.33 6.73 -3.22
N LEU A 3 -16.42 5.52 -3.76
CA LEU A 3 -16.16 4.28 -3.03
C LEU A 3 -14.75 3.77 -3.34
N LEU A 4 -14.03 3.35 -2.31
CA LEU A 4 -12.65 2.88 -2.38
C LEU A 4 -12.53 1.54 -1.68
N SER A 5 -11.91 0.56 -2.34
CA SER A 5 -11.75 -0.79 -1.82
C SER A 5 -10.35 -1.05 -1.28
N VAL A 6 -10.29 -1.87 -0.24
CA VAL A 6 -9.04 -2.30 0.42
C VAL A 6 -9.05 -3.82 0.53
N ALA A 7 -8.02 -4.45 -0.01
CA ALA A 7 -7.91 -5.90 -0.05
C ALA A 7 -7.08 -6.46 1.12
N GLN A 8 -7.52 -7.59 1.66
CA GLN A 8 -6.74 -8.51 2.46
C GLN A 8 -6.46 -9.76 1.64
N MET A 9 -5.22 -10.22 1.62
CA MET A 9 -4.83 -11.42 0.87
C MET A 9 -3.94 -12.34 1.70
N ASN A 10 -3.91 -13.61 1.32
CA ASN A 10 -2.92 -14.58 1.77
C ASN A 10 -2.11 -15.05 0.55
N SER A 11 -1.23 -14.18 0.06
CA SER A 11 -0.42 -14.49 -1.12
C SER A 11 0.64 -15.54 -0.81
N GLN A 12 0.84 -16.47 -1.73
CA GLN A 12 1.83 -17.54 -1.65
C GLN A 12 2.87 -17.37 -2.77
N ASP A 13 3.59 -18.43 -3.11
CA ASP A 13 4.65 -18.43 -4.12
C ASP A 13 4.17 -18.68 -5.57
N ASP A 14 2.93 -19.06 -5.75
CA ASP A 14 2.31 -19.28 -7.05
C ASP A 14 1.68 -17.98 -7.58
N ILE A 15 2.37 -17.35 -8.53
CA ILE A 15 1.94 -16.09 -9.16
C ILE A 15 0.58 -16.25 -9.85
N GLU A 16 0.34 -17.35 -10.55
CA GLU A 16 -0.92 -17.55 -11.29
C GLU A 16 -2.09 -17.75 -10.34
N ALA A 17 -1.92 -18.52 -9.27
CA ALA A 17 -2.94 -18.68 -8.24
C ALA A 17 -3.26 -17.32 -7.55
N ASN A 18 -2.24 -16.50 -7.26
CA ASN A 18 -2.44 -15.17 -6.71
C ASN A 18 -3.16 -14.24 -7.70
N PHE A 19 -2.87 -14.33 -9.01
CA PHE A 19 -3.57 -13.52 -10.03
C PHE A 19 -5.04 -13.88 -10.19
N ILE A 20 -5.42 -15.15 -10.04
CA ILE A 20 -6.85 -15.57 -10.00
C ILE A 20 -7.56 -14.86 -8.83
N VAL A 21 -6.92 -14.78 -7.67
CA VAL A 21 -7.45 -14.07 -6.49
C VAL A 21 -7.52 -12.56 -6.75
N ILE A 22 -6.47 -11.96 -7.33
CA ILE A 22 -6.40 -10.54 -7.67
C ILE A 22 -7.56 -10.16 -8.60
N GLU A 23 -7.77 -10.92 -9.69
CA GLU A 23 -8.86 -10.66 -10.63
C GLU A 23 -10.24 -10.77 -9.97
N SER A 24 -10.45 -11.79 -9.13
CA SER A 24 -11.70 -11.94 -8.37
C SER A 24 -11.97 -10.75 -7.45
N LEU A 25 -10.94 -10.22 -6.77
CA LEU A 25 -11.06 -9.04 -5.90
C LEU A 25 -11.32 -7.77 -6.71
N VAL A 26 -10.70 -7.61 -7.88
CA VAL A 26 -10.99 -6.49 -8.79
C VAL A 26 -12.43 -6.53 -9.26
N GLN A 27 -12.90 -7.70 -9.67
CA GLN A 27 -14.29 -7.91 -10.10
C GLN A 27 -15.29 -7.58 -8.99
N GLN A 28 -15.04 -8.07 -7.77
CA GLN A 28 -15.87 -7.77 -6.61
C GLN A 28 -15.86 -6.27 -6.29
N SER A 29 -14.68 -5.65 -6.24
CA SER A 29 -14.53 -4.20 -5.98
C SER A 29 -15.35 -3.37 -6.97
N LYS A 30 -15.31 -3.73 -8.25
CA LYS A 30 -16.11 -3.06 -9.28
C LYS A 30 -17.61 -3.31 -9.09
N ALA A 31 -18.01 -4.51 -8.73
CA ALA A 31 -19.42 -4.83 -8.44
C ALA A 31 -19.96 -4.05 -7.22
N ASP A 32 -19.10 -3.79 -6.23
CA ASP A 32 -19.42 -2.95 -5.06
C ASP A 32 -19.44 -1.44 -5.41
N GLY A 33 -19.16 -1.06 -6.67
CA GLY A 33 -19.18 0.33 -7.15
C GLY A 33 -17.94 1.14 -6.82
N ALA A 34 -16.82 0.49 -6.47
CA ALA A 34 -15.59 1.19 -6.16
C ALA A 34 -14.89 1.74 -7.41
N GLU A 35 -14.24 2.89 -7.25
CA GLU A 35 -13.40 3.53 -8.26
C GLU A 35 -11.92 3.15 -8.13
N LEU A 36 -11.52 2.64 -6.96
CA LEU A 36 -10.16 2.24 -6.62
C LEU A 36 -10.16 0.96 -5.81
N ILE A 37 -9.18 0.08 -6.09
CA ILE A 37 -8.78 -1.01 -5.20
C ILE A 37 -7.31 -0.88 -4.80
N VAL A 38 -6.99 -1.11 -3.52
CA VAL A 38 -5.63 -1.15 -2.99
C VAL A 38 -5.29 -2.59 -2.61
N PHE A 39 -4.21 -3.14 -3.20
CA PHE A 39 -3.68 -4.46 -2.89
C PHE A 39 -2.56 -4.39 -1.84
N PRO A 40 -2.30 -5.48 -1.09
CA PRO A 40 -1.25 -5.49 -0.07
C PRO A 40 0.17 -5.59 -0.63
N GLU A 41 1.17 -5.39 0.23
CA GLU A 41 2.59 -5.59 -0.08
C GLU A 41 2.84 -7.05 -0.52
N ASN A 42 3.67 -7.24 -1.57
CA ASN A 42 4.03 -8.55 -2.14
C ASN A 42 2.82 -9.40 -2.62
N PHE A 43 1.77 -8.77 -3.08
CA PHE A 43 0.49 -9.41 -3.39
C PHE A 43 0.55 -10.42 -4.55
N VAL A 44 1.51 -10.30 -5.46
CA VAL A 44 1.68 -11.25 -6.59
C VAL A 44 2.51 -12.48 -6.21
N CYS A 45 3.42 -12.34 -5.23
CA CYS A 45 4.26 -13.44 -4.75
C CYS A 45 4.85 -13.07 -3.39
N PHE A 46 4.56 -13.86 -2.35
CA PHE A 46 5.03 -13.57 -1.00
C PHE A 46 5.70 -14.78 -0.35
N VAL A 47 6.89 -15.12 -0.84
CA VAL A 47 7.78 -16.13 -0.24
C VAL A 47 9.23 -15.65 -0.30
N GLY A 48 9.97 -15.91 0.78
CA GLY A 48 11.38 -15.53 0.85
C GLY A 48 12.23 -16.20 -0.24
N GLY A 49 13.18 -15.44 -0.80
CA GLY A 49 14.13 -15.94 -1.80
C GLY A 49 13.71 -15.77 -3.26
N LYS A 50 12.44 -15.50 -3.56
CA LYS A 50 11.92 -15.34 -4.94
C LYS A 50 11.93 -13.89 -5.48
N GLN A 51 12.46 -12.92 -4.74
CA GLN A 51 12.38 -11.51 -5.11
C GLN A 51 12.98 -11.21 -6.49
N ARG A 52 14.16 -11.80 -6.80
CA ARG A 52 14.82 -11.60 -8.10
C ARG A 52 14.09 -12.30 -9.25
N GLU A 53 13.59 -13.50 -9.01
CA GLU A 53 12.80 -14.26 -9.98
C GLU A 53 11.50 -13.51 -10.33
N THR A 54 10.79 -13.00 -9.32
CA THR A 54 9.60 -12.19 -9.52
C THR A 54 9.94 -10.85 -10.19
N ALA A 55 11.06 -10.21 -9.81
CA ALA A 55 11.52 -8.97 -10.43
C ALA A 55 11.81 -9.12 -11.94
N ALA A 56 12.32 -10.26 -12.37
CA ALA A 56 12.54 -10.52 -13.80
C ALA A 56 11.24 -10.53 -14.63
N GLN A 57 10.09 -10.64 -13.96
CA GLN A 57 8.76 -10.61 -14.58
C GLN A 57 8.04 -9.26 -14.42
N PHE A 58 8.72 -8.23 -13.88
CA PHE A 58 8.10 -6.95 -13.51
C PHE A 58 7.24 -6.36 -14.63
N GLU A 59 7.77 -6.23 -15.84
CA GLU A 59 7.07 -5.61 -16.97
C GLU A 59 5.81 -6.41 -17.38
N SER A 60 5.90 -7.74 -17.40
CA SER A 60 4.75 -8.60 -17.71
C SER A 60 3.68 -8.56 -16.62
N LEU A 61 4.09 -8.50 -15.34
CA LEU A 61 3.17 -8.37 -14.21
C LEU A 61 2.48 -7.01 -14.22
N GLN A 62 3.24 -5.92 -14.48
CA GLN A 62 2.67 -4.58 -14.67
C GLN A 62 1.64 -4.55 -15.79
N GLN A 63 1.98 -5.11 -16.96
CA GLN A 63 1.07 -5.15 -18.10
C GLN A 63 -0.23 -5.92 -17.79
N ARG A 64 -0.16 -7.03 -17.06
CA ARG A 64 -1.35 -7.78 -16.63
C ARG A 64 -2.25 -6.93 -15.72
N LEU A 65 -1.66 -6.16 -14.80
CA LEU A 65 -2.42 -5.27 -13.91
C LEU A 65 -3.04 -4.09 -14.66
N GLU A 66 -2.34 -3.54 -15.65
CA GLU A 66 -2.88 -2.51 -16.55
C GLU A 66 -4.06 -3.05 -17.37
N GLN A 67 -3.97 -4.30 -17.85
CA GLN A 67 -5.08 -4.97 -18.53
C GLN A 67 -6.31 -5.14 -17.61
N LEU A 68 -6.12 -5.54 -16.34
CA LEU A 68 -7.22 -5.62 -15.37
C LEU A 68 -7.84 -4.26 -15.10
N ALA A 69 -7.02 -3.21 -14.89
CA ALA A 69 -7.52 -1.85 -14.68
C ALA A 69 -8.36 -1.37 -15.88
N HIS A 70 -7.89 -1.63 -17.10
CA HIS A 70 -8.60 -1.31 -18.35
C HIS A 70 -9.89 -2.12 -18.49
N GLN A 71 -9.83 -3.44 -18.31
CA GLN A 71 -10.98 -4.34 -18.48
C GLN A 71 -12.12 -4.00 -17.53
N TYR A 72 -11.80 -3.73 -16.27
CA TYR A 72 -12.80 -3.45 -15.23
C TYR A 72 -13.08 -1.95 -15.03
N GLN A 73 -12.40 -1.07 -15.76
CA GLN A 73 -12.54 0.39 -15.65
C GLN A 73 -12.44 0.83 -14.18
N ILE A 74 -11.34 0.47 -13.52
CA ILE A 74 -11.07 0.73 -12.10
C ILE A 74 -9.60 1.14 -11.90
N TRP A 75 -9.35 2.03 -10.96
CA TRP A 75 -7.99 2.33 -10.52
C TRP A 75 -7.45 1.22 -9.62
N ILE A 76 -6.16 0.91 -9.74
CA ILE A 76 -5.48 -0.10 -8.92
C ILE A 76 -4.24 0.54 -8.28
N VAL A 77 -4.14 0.49 -6.95
CA VAL A 77 -2.84 0.60 -6.29
C VAL A 77 -2.29 -0.82 -6.15
N ALA A 78 -1.33 -1.13 -6.99
CA ALA A 78 -0.72 -2.44 -7.13
C ALA A 78 0.29 -2.68 -6.01
N GLY A 79 -0.21 -2.83 -4.80
CA GLY A 79 0.50 -3.20 -3.59
C GLY A 79 2.00 -2.96 -3.66
N THR A 80 2.80 -4.05 -3.79
CA THR A 80 4.18 -3.94 -4.24
C THR A 80 4.59 -5.07 -5.19
N LEU A 81 5.45 -4.70 -6.14
CA LEU A 81 6.18 -5.61 -7.03
C LEU A 81 7.69 -5.41 -6.83
N PRO A 82 8.49 -6.47 -6.77
CA PRO A 82 9.94 -6.33 -6.90
C PRO A 82 10.28 -5.90 -8.33
N CYS A 83 11.15 -4.88 -8.47
CA CYS A 83 11.53 -4.30 -9.76
C CYS A 83 13.05 -4.33 -9.94
N PRO A 84 13.58 -4.80 -11.10
CA PRO A 84 15.02 -4.95 -11.29
C PRO A 84 15.74 -3.65 -11.65
N PHE A 85 15.02 -2.54 -11.86
CA PHE A 85 15.60 -1.26 -12.26
C PHE A 85 15.06 -0.07 -11.45
N ARG A 86 15.87 0.98 -11.36
CA ARG A 86 15.51 2.28 -10.77
C ARG A 86 14.57 3.06 -11.70
N PRO A 87 13.99 4.17 -11.26
CA PRO A 87 13.12 5.01 -12.10
C PRO A 87 13.77 5.52 -13.39
N ASP A 88 15.10 5.67 -13.40
CA ASP A 88 15.88 6.09 -14.58
C ASP A 88 16.24 4.93 -15.53
N GLY A 89 15.77 3.70 -15.24
CA GLY A 89 16.04 2.49 -16.01
C GLY A 89 17.36 1.80 -15.67
N SER A 90 18.19 2.35 -14.79
CA SER A 90 19.45 1.73 -14.39
C SER A 90 19.24 0.51 -13.49
N ILE A 91 20.08 -0.52 -13.66
CA ILE A 91 20.05 -1.75 -12.87
C ILE A 91 21.02 -1.65 -11.70
N MET A 92 20.64 -2.21 -10.53
CA MET A 92 21.52 -2.30 -9.38
C MET A 92 22.61 -3.32 -9.63
N SER A 93 23.89 -2.88 -9.57
CA SER A 93 25.08 -3.72 -9.86
C SER A 93 25.32 -4.81 -8.81
N ASP A 94 24.81 -4.63 -7.59
CA ASP A 94 24.92 -5.58 -6.48
C ASP A 94 23.83 -6.66 -6.48
N GLY A 95 22.93 -6.63 -7.47
CA GLY A 95 21.85 -7.58 -7.66
C GLY A 95 20.70 -7.42 -6.68
N ARG A 96 20.60 -6.30 -5.94
CA ARG A 96 19.37 -5.93 -5.23
C ARG A 96 18.29 -5.54 -6.24
N VAL A 97 17.06 -5.44 -5.76
CA VAL A 97 15.90 -4.96 -6.52
C VAL A 97 15.21 -3.83 -5.77
N ARG A 98 14.23 -3.18 -6.37
CA ARG A 98 13.37 -2.17 -5.73
C ARG A 98 12.06 -2.81 -5.27
N THR A 99 11.48 -2.31 -4.20
CA THR A 99 10.09 -2.57 -3.80
C THR A 99 9.23 -1.46 -4.36
N VAL A 100 8.45 -1.75 -5.41
CA VAL A 100 7.72 -0.73 -6.19
C VAL A 100 6.23 -0.87 -6.00
N SER A 101 5.57 0.22 -5.62
CA SER A 101 4.10 0.36 -5.67
C SER A 101 3.72 1.18 -6.90
N LEU A 102 2.74 0.70 -7.67
CA LEU A 102 2.21 1.39 -8.86
C LEU A 102 0.79 1.87 -8.60
N CYS A 103 0.49 3.09 -9.04
CA CYS A 103 -0.88 3.56 -9.18
C CYS A 103 -1.26 3.49 -10.66
N ILE A 104 -2.23 2.64 -10.97
CA ILE A 104 -2.63 2.29 -12.34
C ILE A 104 -4.06 2.77 -12.57
N SER A 105 -4.29 3.53 -13.62
CA SER A 105 -5.61 3.93 -14.11
C SER A 105 -6.09 2.97 -15.21
N PRO A 106 -7.35 3.09 -15.67
CA PRO A 106 -7.81 2.39 -16.87
C PRO A 106 -6.97 2.66 -18.14
N GLU A 107 -6.25 3.78 -18.20
CA GLU A 107 -5.38 4.18 -19.30
C GLU A 107 -3.91 3.73 -19.12
N GLY A 108 -3.57 3.08 -18.01
CA GLY A 108 -2.23 2.59 -17.69
C GLY A 108 -1.62 3.21 -16.44
N THR A 109 -0.35 2.94 -16.21
CA THR A 109 0.38 3.38 -15.00
C THR A 109 0.53 4.90 -14.96
N GLN A 110 0.08 5.52 -13.86
CA GLN A 110 0.09 6.97 -13.64
C GLN A 110 1.19 7.41 -12.67
N ALA A 111 1.59 6.54 -11.73
CA ALA A 111 2.64 6.84 -10.76
C ALA A 111 3.35 5.57 -10.32
N ARG A 112 4.65 5.73 -10.00
CA ARG A 112 5.51 4.69 -9.43
C ARG A 112 6.14 5.24 -8.15
N TYR A 113 6.02 4.49 -7.07
CA TYR A 113 6.67 4.76 -5.80
C TYR A 113 7.63 3.63 -5.44
N ASP A 114 8.90 3.96 -5.23
CA ASP A 114 9.92 3.05 -4.73
C ASP A 114 9.98 3.22 -3.20
N LYS A 115 9.73 2.16 -2.45
CA LYS A 115 9.67 2.17 -0.97
C LYS A 115 10.91 2.84 -0.37
N ILE A 116 10.69 3.86 0.47
CA ILE A 116 11.77 4.65 1.08
C ILE A 116 12.32 3.94 2.32
N HIS A 117 11.43 3.51 3.26
CA HIS A 117 11.88 2.94 4.53
C HIS A 117 11.85 1.41 4.49
N LEU A 118 13.03 0.82 4.53
CA LEU A 118 13.21 -0.63 4.52
C LEU A 118 13.15 -1.21 5.93
N PHE A 119 12.55 -2.40 6.05
CA PHE A 119 12.29 -3.07 7.32
C PHE A 119 13.52 -3.84 7.82
N ASP A 120 14.46 -3.10 8.44
CA ASP A 120 15.67 -3.65 9.07
C ASP A 120 15.49 -3.59 10.59
N VAL A 121 14.97 -4.67 11.18
CA VAL A 121 14.56 -4.69 12.59
C VAL A 121 14.81 -6.04 13.25
N GLN A 122 14.93 -6.02 14.58
CA GLN A 122 14.84 -7.20 15.42
C GLN A 122 13.43 -7.23 16.04
N VAL A 123 12.69 -8.30 15.77
CA VAL A 123 11.35 -8.51 16.34
C VAL A 123 11.30 -9.86 17.05
N GLY A 124 10.50 -9.95 18.11
CA GLY A 124 10.40 -11.16 18.92
C GLY A 124 9.45 -12.22 18.32
N ASP A 125 9.56 -12.49 17.03
CA ASP A 125 8.83 -13.55 16.34
C ASP A 125 9.74 -14.75 15.99
N VAL A 126 9.19 -15.76 15.32
CA VAL A 126 9.91 -16.99 14.94
C VAL A 126 11.11 -16.71 14.02
N VAL A 127 11.04 -15.65 13.20
CA VAL A 127 12.11 -15.23 12.27
C VAL A 127 13.21 -14.51 13.01
N GLY A 128 12.88 -13.81 14.11
CA GLY A 128 13.81 -13.10 15.00
C GLY A 128 14.28 -11.75 14.47
N GLY A 129 14.73 -11.68 13.23
CA GLY A 129 15.22 -10.46 12.62
C GLY A 129 14.92 -10.36 11.13
N TYR A 130 14.69 -9.15 10.68
CA TYR A 130 14.45 -8.82 9.27
C TYR A 130 15.52 -7.84 8.80
N GLN A 131 16.04 -8.05 7.61
CA GLN A 131 17.02 -7.19 6.96
C GLN A 131 16.64 -7.02 5.49
N GLU A 132 15.62 -6.17 5.25
CA GLU A 132 15.08 -5.91 3.91
C GLU A 132 16.13 -5.29 2.99
N SER A 133 17.01 -4.41 3.53
CA SER A 133 18.11 -3.76 2.80
C SER A 133 19.12 -4.72 2.17
N ARG A 134 19.16 -5.97 2.62
CA ARG A 134 20.00 -7.01 2.01
C ARG A 134 19.54 -7.37 0.59
N PHE A 135 18.24 -7.26 0.33
CA PHE A 135 17.62 -7.68 -0.94
C PHE A 135 17.10 -6.50 -1.76
N PHE A 136 16.79 -5.39 -1.09
CA PHE A 136 16.18 -4.24 -1.73
C PHE A 136 17.04 -2.98 -1.55
N GLU A 137 17.00 -2.12 -2.55
CA GLU A 137 17.57 -0.77 -2.50
C GLU A 137 16.43 0.23 -2.21
N PRO A 138 16.60 1.17 -1.22
CA PRO A 138 15.55 2.12 -0.86
C PRO A 138 15.33 3.17 -1.95
N GLY A 139 14.08 3.63 -2.09
CA GLY A 139 13.73 4.83 -2.84
C GLY A 139 14.12 6.12 -2.12
N THR A 140 13.91 7.26 -2.78
CA THR A 140 14.18 8.60 -2.24
C THR A 140 13.03 9.57 -2.47
N ASP A 141 12.13 9.28 -3.40
CA ASP A 141 11.15 10.24 -3.89
C ASP A 141 9.79 10.07 -3.23
N VAL A 142 9.20 11.19 -2.82
CA VAL A 142 7.83 11.26 -2.31
C VAL A 142 6.89 11.39 -3.51
N ILE A 143 5.96 10.46 -3.65
CA ILE A 143 5.14 10.33 -4.87
C ILE A 143 3.65 10.54 -4.57
N ILE A 144 3.02 11.38 -5.40
CA ILE A 144 1.58 11.58 -5.44
C ILE A 144 1.03 11.19 -6.82
N ALA A 145 0.04 10.33 -6.83
CA ALA A 145 -0.78 10.04 -8.01
C ALA A 145 -2.00 10.96 -8.04
N LYS A 146 -2.22 11.63 -9.15
CA LYS A 146 -3.43 12.45 -9.39
C LYS A 146 -4.54 11.56 -9.92
N THR A 147 -5.72 11.61 -9.29
CA THR A 147 -6.90 10.86 -9.72
C THR A 147 -8.12 11.77 -9.83
N PRO A 148 -9.18 11.36 -10.54
CA PRO A 148 -10.40 12.15 -10.65
C PRO A 148 -11.13 12.40 -9.33
N PHE A 149 -10.87 11.54 -8.31
CA PHE A 149 -11.56 11.57 -7.00
C PHE A 149 -10.69 12.15 -5.87
N GLY A 150 -9.42 12.47 -6.13
CA GLY A 150 -8.49 13.05 -5.16
C GLY A 150 -7.06 12.58 -5.36
N ASN A 151 -6.11 13.26 -4.77
CA ASN A 151 -4.69 12.93 -4.86
C ASN A 151 -4.33 11.80 -3.90
N ILE A 152 -3.68 10.75 -4.40
CA ILE A 152 -3.21 9.61 -3.61
C ILE A 152 -1.73 9.76 -3.30
N GLY A 153 -1.37 9.83 -2.02
CA GLY A 153 0.00 9.72 -1.55
C GLY A 153 0.37 8.24 -1.34
N LEU A 154 1.44 7.79 -1.99
CA LEU A 154 1.87 6.40 -1.96
C LEU A 154 2.85 6.16 -0.80
N MET A 155 2.53 5.21 0.06
CA MET A 155 3.35 4.70 1.15
C MET A 155 3.29 3.18 1.14
N VAL A 156 4.28 2.49 1.73
CA VAL A 156 4.33 1.03 1.81
C VAL A 156 4.74 0.59 3.21
N CYS A 157 3.90 -0.16 3.90
CA CYS A 157 4.19 -0.97 5.09
C CYS A 157 4.97 -0.20 6.19
N TYR A 158 6.28 -0.36 6.25
CA TYR A 158 7.14 0.26 7.25
C TYR A 158 7.11 1.79 7.21
N ASP A 159 6.77 2.39 6.07
CA ASP A 159 6.58 3.84 5.91
C ASP A 159 5.54 4.41 6.89
N LEU A 160 4.54 3.61 7.31
CA LEU A 160 3.55 4.03 8.31
C LEU A 160 4.17 4.47 9.65
N ARG A 161 5.39 4.03 9.96
CA ARG A 161 6.07 4.40 11.21
C ARG A 161 6.72 5.77 11.16
N PHE A 162 6.81 6.36 9.98
CA PHE A 162 7.47 7.63 9.71
C PHE A 162 6.44 8.72 9.40
N PRO A 163 5.95 9.44 10.44
CA PRO A 163 4.92 10.48 10.26
C PRO A 163 5.36 11.57 9.28
N GLU A 164 6.65 11.86 9.19
CA GLU A 164 7.21 12.85 8.27
C GLU A 164 6.88 12.56 6.81
N LEU A 165 6.85 11.30 6.37
CA LEU A 165 6.45 10.94 5.01
C LEU A 165 4.97 11.27 4.76
N ALA A 166 4.08 10.86 5.66
CA ALA A 166 2.66 11.15 5.57
C ALA A 166 2.37 12.66 5.54
N LEU A 167 3.13 13.41 6.33
CA LEU A 167 3.01 14.87 6.42
C LEU A 167 3.57 15.57 5.19
N THR A 168 4.65 15.07 4.62
CA THR A 168 5.20 15.55 3.35
C THR A 168 4.20 15.31 2.21
N LEU A 169 3.65 14.10 2.09
CA LEU A 169 2.58 13.79 1.14
C LEU A 169 1.37 14.72 1.30
N ARG A 170 0.95 14.96 2.55
CA ARG A 170 -0.13 15.91 2.86
C ARG A 170 0.21 17.34 2.41
N SER A 171 1.44 17.81 2.67
CA SER A 171 1.89 19.15 2.27
C SER A 171 1.91 19.35 0.75
N GLN A 172 2.17 18.28 0.00
CA GLN A 172 2.14 18.23 -1.45
C GLN A 172 0.73 18.00 -2.03
N GLY A 173 -0.30 17.96 -1.19
CA GLY A 173 -1.70 17.94 -1.61
C GLY A 173 -2.39 16.57 -1.60
N ALA A 174 -1.83 15.55 -0.96
CA ALA A 174 -2.50 14.26 -0.80
C ALA A 174 -3.83 14.40 -0.04
N ASN A 175 -4.82 13.65 -0.49
CA ASN A 175 -6.14 13.49 0.12
C ASN A 175 -6.31 12.09 0.71
N ILE A 176 -5.73 11.10 0.05
CA ILE A 176 -5.75 9.70 0.40
C ILE A 176 -4.30 9.25 0.58
N LEU A 177 -4.01 8.45 1.60
CA LEU A 177 -2.74 7.75 1.76
C LEU A 177 -3.00 6.26 1.63
N THR A 178 -2.21 5.58 0.81
CA THR A 178 -2.27 4.12 0.70
C THR A 178 -1.10 3.48 1.45
N ALA A 179 -1.35 2.36 2.09
CA ALA A 179 -0.36 1.63 2.86
C ALA A 179 -0.47 0.11 2.63
N PRO A 180 -0.13 -0.37 1.40
CA PRO A 180 0.10 -1.79 1.16
C PRO A 180 1.06 -2.39 2.17
N SER A 181 0.69 -3.46 2.87
CA SER A 181 1.46 -3.91 4.02
C SER A 181 1.50 -5.44 4.19
N ALA A 182 2.58 -5.90 4.82
CA ALA A 182 2.79 -7.26 5.27
C ALA A 182 3.38 -7.25 6.69
N PHE A 183 2.70 -6.58 7.62
CA PHE A 183 3.12 -6.52 9.03
C PHE A 183 3.26 -7.91 9.61
N THR A 184 4.36 -8.18 10.34
CA THR A 184 4.48 -9.43 11.08
C THR A 184 3.34 -9.56 12.09
N TYR A 185 2.95 -10.79 12.43
CA TYR A 185 1.87 -11.03 13.37
C TYR A 185 2.06 -10.22 14.67
N THR A 186 3.26 -10.32 15.26
CA THR A 186 3.59 -9.66 16.54
C THR A 186 3.49 -8.14 16.46
N THR A 187 4.10 -7.52 15.46
CA THR A 187 4.09 -6.06 15.35
C THR A 187 2.76 -5.52 14.84
N GLY A 188 2.05 -6.29 14.03
CA GLY A 188 0.73 -5.94 13.53
C GLY A 188 -0.31 -5.89 14.64
N GLN A 189 -0.35 -6.91 15.48
CA GLN A 189 -1.25 -6.97 16.65
C GLN A 189 -1.13 -5.73 17.55
N MET A 190 0.09 -5.24 17.76
CA MET A 190 0.34 -4.10 18.66
C MET A 190 0.15 -2.74 17.98
N HIS A 191 0.47 -2.61 16.69
CA HIS A 191 0.69 -1.29 16.10
C HIS A 191 -0.16 -0.99 14.86
N TRP A 192 -0.68 -2.01 14.14
CA TRP A 192 -1.29 -1.81 12.83
C TRP A 192 -2.43 -0.81 12.84
N GLN A 193 -3.47 -1.09 13.61
CA GLN A 193 -4.65 -0.23 13.71
C GLN A 193 -4.29 1.17 14.23
N LEU A 194 -3.43 1.24 15.27
CA LEU A 194 -2.97 2.50 15.84
C LEU A 194 -2.27 3.37 14.79
N LEU A 195 -1.40 2.77 13.96
CA LEU A 195 -0.67 3.50 12.93
C LEU A 195 -1.60 4.00 11.82
N LEU A 196 -2.58 3.21 11.37
CA LEU A 196 -3.56 3.67 10.39
C LEU A 196 -4.31 4.90 10.88
N GLN A 197 -4.83 4.85 12.12
CA GLN A 197 -5.57 5.95 12.72
C GLN A 197 -4.70 7.18 12.98
N ALA A 198 -3.48 6.98 13.48
CA ALA A 198 -2.54 8.07 13.74
C ALA A 198 -2.15 8.78 12.44
N ARG A 199 -1.78 8.04 11.38
CA ARG A 199 -1.45 8.64 10.07
C ARG A 199 -2.62 9.40 9.47
N ALA A 200 -3.84 8.85 9.60
CA ALA A 200 -5.05 9.53 9.14
C ALA A 200 -5.31 10.85 9.88
N MET A 201 -5.17 10.83 11.21
CA MET A 201 -5.38 12.01 12.05
C MET A 201 -4.31 13.09 11.83
N ASP A 202 -3.01 12.69 11.87
CA ASP A 202 -1.88 13.63 11.77
C ASP A 202 -1.85 14.36 10.43
N SER A 203 -2.12 13.62 9.34
CA SER A 203 -2.12 14.16 7.98
C SER A 203 -3.46 14.75 7.57
N GLN A 204 -4.55 14.44 8.26
CA GLN A 204 -5.93 14.74 7.84
C GLN A 204 -6.22 14.20 6.43
N CYS A 205 -5.68 13.01 6.12
CA CYS A 205 -5.97 12.23 4.92
C CYS A 205 -6.76 10.98 5.29
N GLN A 206 -7.54 10.45 4.34
CA GLN A 206 -8.07 9.09 4.50
C GLN A 206 -6.95 8.10 4.26
N VAL A 207 -6.77 7.10 5.15
CA VAL A 207 -5.75 6.06 5.03
C VAL A 207 -6.40 4.75 4.63
N LEU A 208 -5.85 4.10 3.60
CA LEU A 208 -6.26 2.81 3.07
C LEU A 208 -5.12 1.80 3.30
N GLY A 209 -5.27 0.91 4.26
CA GLY A 209 -4.28 -0.07 4.67
C GLY A 209 -4.64 -1.47 4.17
N ALA A 210 -4.14 -1.87 3.00
CA ALA A 210 -4.26 -3.23 2.51
C ALA A 210 -3.23 -4.14 3.19
N ALA A 211 -3.61 -5.37 3.53
CA ALA A 211 -2.78 -6.21 4.38
C ALA A 211 -2.68 -7.67 3.92
N GLN A 212 -1.47 -8.23 4.00
CA GLN A 212 -1.25 -9.67 3.95
C GLN A 212 -1.66 -10.31 5.28
N GLN A 213 -2.33 -11.48 5.22
CA GLN A 213 -2.85 -12.19 6.39
C GLN A 213 -2.46 -13.67 6.37
N GLY A 214 -2.09 -14.21 7.54
CA GLY A 214 -1.88 -15.63 7.74
C GLY A 214 -0.45 -16.07 7.48
N TRP A 215 -0.28 -17.36 7.20
CA TRP A 215 1.01 -17.97 6.95
C TRP A 215 1.40 -17.88 5.47
N HIS A 216 2.65 -17.48 5.22
CA HIS A 216 3.29 -17.42 3.90
C HIS A 216 4.47 -18.39 3.91
N GLY A 217 4.27 -19.55 3.29
CA GLY A 217 5.13 -20.71 3.49
C GLY A 217 5.14 -21.17 4.97
N GLU A 218 6.27 -21.72 5.43
CA GLU A 218 6.34 -22.35 6.76
C GLU A 218 6.81 -21.41 7.88
N LYS A 219 7.36 -20.23 7.55
CA LYS A 219 8.14 -19.43 8.52
C LYS A 219 7.60 -18.04 8.80
N ARG A 220 6.81 -17.47 7.90
CA ARG A 220 6.37 -16.08 8.01
C ARG A 220 4.87 -16.01 8.23
N GLN A 221 4.47 -15.40 9.35
CA GLN A 221 3.07 -15.08 9.63
C GLN A 221 2.86 -13.57 9.62
N THR A 222 1.79 -13.13 8.97
CA THR A 222 1.36 -11.73 8.92
C THR A 222 0.02 -11.52 9.62
N TRP A 223 -0.17 -10.29 10.10
CA TRP A 223 -1.29 -9.92 10.98
C TRP A 223 -2.63 -9.82 10.24
N GLY A 224 -2.64 -9.33 9.00
CA GLY A 224 -3.88 -9.02 8.31
C GLY A 224 -4.52 -7.73 8.80
N HIS A 225 -5.84 -7.78 9.01
CA HIS A 225 -6.66 -6.67 9.48
C HIS A 225 -6.61 -5.48 8.51
N ALA A 226 -6.72 -5.74 7.18
CA ALA A 226 -6.84 -4.68 6.21
C ALA A 226 -7.98 -3.73 6.62
N GLY A 227 -7.72 -2.42 6.56
CA GLY A 227 -8.64 -1.45 7.13
C GLY A 227 -8.50 -0.06 6.53
N ALA A 228 -9.44 0.81 6.85
CA ALA A 228 -9.45 2.20 6.44
C ALA A 228 -9.80 3.13 7.60
N ALA A 229 -9.13 4.27 7.67
CA ALA A 229 -9.40 5.33 8.65
C ALA A 229 -9.66 6.67 7.93
N ASN A 230 -10.68 7.41 8.38
CA ASN A 230 -11.01 8.73 7.81
C ASN A 230 -10.06 9.83 8.31
N SER A 231 -10.19 11.02 7.75
CA SER A 231 -9.35 12.20 8.06
C SER A 231 -9.45 12.71 9.52
N ARG A 232 -10.33 12.12 10.33
CA ARG A 232 -10.42 12.36 11.79
C ARG A 232 -9.70 11.28 12.61
N GLY A 233 -9.11 10.27 11.96
CA GLY A 233 -8.50 9.12 12.61
C GLY A 233 -9.50 8.05 13.08
N GLN A 234 -10.76 8.14 12.65
CA GLN A 234 -11.77 7.14 12.99
C GLN A 234 -11.68 5.97 12.00
N LEU A 235 -11.74 4.75 12.50
CA LEU A 235 -11.88 3.58 11.64
C LEU A 235 -13.22 3.64 10.91
N LEU A 236 -13.18 3.49 9.57
CA LEU A 236 -14.35 3.31 8.72
C LEU A 236 -14.73 1.83 8.65
N ALA A 237 -13.74 0.97 8.49
CA ALA A 237 -13.87 -0.47 8.50
C ALA A 237 -12.51 -1.12 8.77
N ILE A 238 -12.56 -2.36 9.28
CA ILE A 238 -11.40 -3.24 9.45
C ILE A 238 -11.83 -4.69 9.26
N ILE A 239 -11.02 -5.50 8.61
CA ILE A 239 -11.26 -6.94 8.44
C ILE A 239 -10.74 -7.66 9.68
N GLU A 240 -11.63 -8.26 10.46
CA GLU A 240 -11.26 -9.00 11.67
C GLU A 240 -11.07 -10.51 11.41
N ASN A 241 -11.64 -11.00 10.31
CA ASN A 241 -11.59 -12.42 9.96
C ASN A 241 -10.35 -12.79 9.15
N GLU A 242 -9.97 -14.04 9.23
CA GLU A 242 -8.88 -14.60 8.42
C GLU A 242 -9.26 -14.79 6.95
N GLY A 243 -8.24 -14.97 6.12
CA GLY A 243 -8.37 -15.27 4.70
C GLY A 243 -8.45 -14.04 3.80
N THR A 244 -8.69 -14.31 2.52
CA THR A 244 -8.83 -13.27 1.50
C THR A 244 -10.19 -12.61 1.60
N GLN A 245 -10.20 -11.28 1.74
CA GLN A 245 -11.41 -10.48 1.89
C GLN A 245 -11.25 -9.09 1.28
N LEU A 246 -12.35 -8.40 1.08
CA LEU A 246 -12.43 -7.03 0.58
C LEU A 246 -13.35 -6.20 1.48
N ILE A 247 -12.96 -4.97 1.77
CA ILE A 247 -13.84 -3.95 2.31
C ILE A 247 -13.93 -2.78 1.35
N THR A 248 -15.11 -2.17 1.24
CA THR A 248 -15.34 -0.98 0.43
C THR A 248 -15.86 0.14 1.33
N VAL A 249 -15.19 1.30 1.30
CA VAL A 249 -15.45 2.43 2.19
C VAL A 249 -15.69 3.71 1.39
N PRO A 250 -16.50 4.64 1.91
CA PRO A 250 -16.72 5.93 1.27
C PRO A 250 -15.53 6.86 1.45
N PHE A 251 -15.31 7.73 0.45
CA PHE A 251 -14.45 8.89 0.50
C PHE A 251 -15.23 10.14 0.10
N ASP A 252 -15.14 11.19 0.93
CA ASP A 252 -15.77 12.48 0.68
C ASP A 252 -14.74 13.60 0.80
N LEU A 253 -14.27 14.08 -0.35
CA LEU A 253 -13.30 15.18 -0.44
C LEU A 253 -13.86 16.48 0.16
N THR A 254 -15.17 16.73 0.01
CA THR A 254 -15.81 17.95 0.51
C THR A 254 -15.81 17.96 2.05
N GLU A 255 -16.12 16.82 2.67
CA GLU A 255 -16.04 16.69 4.12
C GLU A 255 -14.59 16.85 4.62
N GLN A 256 -13.63 16.23 3.93
CA GLN A 256 -12.22 16.36 4.27
C GLN A 256 -11.75 17.82 4.24
N ILE A 257 -12.18 18.62 3.24
CA ILE A 257 -11.86 20.05 3.17
C ILE A 257 -12.40 20.77 4.39
N LYS A 258 -13.66 20.55 4.79
CA LYS A 258 -14.25 21.14 6.00
C LYS A 258 -13.50 20.77 7.28
N ILE A 259 -13.02 19.52 7.41
CA ILE A 259 -12.20 19.08 8.52
C ILE A 259 -10.90 19.89 8.58
N ARG A 260 -10.23 20.06 7.45
CA ARG A 260 -8.97 20.81 7.31
C ARG A 260 -9.13 22.31 7.60
N GLU A 261 -10.26 22.89 7.21
CA GLU A 261 -10.61 24.29 7.50
C GLU A 261 -10.92 24.49 8.98
N SER A 262 -11.66 23.57 9.60
CA SER A 262 -12.02 23.67 11.03
C SER A 262 -10.84 23.43 11.98
N MET A 263 -9.82 22.66 11.54
CA MET A 263 -8.61 22.39 12.31
C MET A 263 -7.39 22.44 11.36
N PRO A 264 -6.85 23.64 11.07
CA PRO A 264 -5.82 23.81 10.04
C PRO A 264 -4.43 23.42 10.56
N LEU A 265 -4.21 22.13 10.85
CA LEU A 265 -2.99 21.59 11.45
C LEU A 265 -1.73 21.97 10.67
N MET A 266 -1.78 21.97 9.35
CA MET A 266 -0.61 22.32 8.52
C MET A 266 -0.19 23.78 8.70
N GLN A 267 -1.13 24.70 8.97
CA GLN A 267 -0.83 26.11 9.23
C GLN A 267 -0.29 26.34 10.66
N HIS A 268 -0.66 25.47 11.59
CA HIS A 268 -0.24 25.58 13.01
C HIS A 268 1.11 24.94 13.28
N ARG A 269 1.69 24.21 12.34
CA ARG A 269 3.02 23.59 12.50
C ARG A 269 4.11 24.64 12.62
N ARG A 270 5.08 24.40 13.53
CA ARG A 270 6.18 25.32 13.84
C ARG A 270 7.58 24.68 13.68
N LEU A 271 7.68 23.36 13.73
CA LEU A 271 8.97 22.68 13.83
C LEU A 271 9.45 22.06 12.51
N LEU A 272 8.56 21.78 11.57
CA LEU A 272 8.89 21.14 10.31
C LEU A 272 8.51 22.08 9.16
N GLN A 273 9.51 22.44 8.38
CA GLN A 273 9.33 22.99 7.03
C GLN A 273 9.58 21.83 6.06
N PHE A 274 8.59 21.48 5.28
CA PHE A 274 8.67 20.44 4.26
C PHE A 274 8.91 21.08 2.89
#